data_9cf8e59886b491e6492a9cee51a8512e
#
_entry.id   9cf8e59886b491e6492a9cee51a8512e
#
_cell.length_a   1.000
_cell.length_b   1.000
_cell.length_c   1.000
_cell.angle_alpha   90.00
_cell.angle_beta   90.00
_cell.angle_gamma   90.00
#
_symmetry.space_group_name_H-M   'P 1'
#
loop_
_entity.id
_entity.type
_entity.pdbx_description
1 polymer ?
#
loop_
_entity_poly.entity_id
_entity_poly.type
_entity_poly.pdbx_seq_one_letter_code
_entity_poly.pdbx_strand_id
1 'polypeptide(L)'
;MGLYFTDKYSLLHVAVGIVVYYWNMSFVTWFVIHLLFEYFENTVYGMKLINNFSYWPGGKDHADSFTNSLGDHFYALHGWLVAHVICNI
;
A
#
# COMPACT_ATOMS: atom_id res chain seq x y z
N MET A 1 -8.66 -12.66 2.00
CA MET A 1 -7.93 -11.40 2.04
C MET A 1 -6.58 -11.63 2.69
N GLY A 2 -5.53 -11.04 2.16
CA GLY A 2 -4.19 -11.16 2.73
C GLY A 2 -3.44 -12.45 2.39
N LEU A 3 -3.92 -13.24 1.44
CA LEU A 3 -3.31 -14.50 1.05
C LEU A 3 -2.66 -14.47 -0.34
N TYR A 4 -3.22 -13.72 -1.26
CA TYR A 4 -2.81 -13.73 -2.66
C TYR A 4 -2.04 -12.47 -3.02
N PHE A 5 -1.20 -12.56 -4.06
CA PHE A 5 -0.45 -11.42 -4.58
C PHE A 5 -1.39 -10.28 -5.00
N THR A 6 -2.49 -10.61 -5.66
CA THR A 6 -3.48 -9.65 -6.14
C THR A 6 -4.83 -9.94 -5.48
N ASP A 7 -5.46 -8.91 -4.93
CA ASP A 7 -6.81 -8.99 -4.39
C ASP A 7 -7.52 -7.64 -4.59
N LYS A 8 -8.71 -7.48 -4.00
CA LYS A 8 -9.49 -6.25 -4.19
C LYS A 8 -8.79 -5.00 -3.67
N TYR A 9 -7.85 -5.14 -2.75
CA TYR A 9 -7.09 -4.01 -2.21
C TYR A 9 -5.90 -3.62 -3.08
N SER A 10 -5.57 -4.42 -4.10
CA SER A 10 -4.53 -4.06 -5.07
C SER A 10 -4.84 -2.74 -5.76
N LEU A 11 -6.11 -2.53 -6.12
CA LEU A 11 -6.53 -1.26 -6.74
C LEU A 11 -6.37 -0.09 -5.79
N LEU A 12 -6.64 -0.29 -4.50
CA LEU A 12 -6.46 0.76 -3.50
C LEU A 12 -4.98 1.15 -3.38
N HIS A 13 -4.08 0.17 -3.42
CA HIS A 13 -2.64 0.43 -3.36
C HIS A 13 -2.16 1.21 -4.59
N VAL A 14 -2.67 0.87 -5.78
CA VAL A 14 -2.38 1.64 -7.00
C VAL A 14 -2.84 3.09 -6.83
N ALA A 15 -4.06 3.29 -6.33
CA ALA A 15 -4.62 4.63 -6.14
C ALA A 15 -3.78 5.46 -5.18
N VAL A 16 -3.33 4.88 -4.08
CA VAL A 16 -2.49 5.58 -3.11
C VAL A 16 -1.15 5.96 -3.74
N GLY A 17 -0.56 5.06 -4.53
CA GLY A 17 0.69 5.36 -5.25
C GLY A 17 0.55 6.55 -6.18
N ILE A 18 -0.57 6.66 -6.88
CA ILE A 18 -0.86 7.81 -7.73
C ILE A 18 -0.95 9.10 -6.90
N VAL A 19 -1.67 9.05 -5.78
CA VAL A 19 -1.85 10.22 -4.90
C VAL A 19 -0.50 10.73 -4.38
N VAL A 20 0.36 9.83 -3.90
CA VAL A 20 1.66 10.27 -3.35
C VAL A 20 2.57 10.87 -4.43
N TYR A 21 2.41 10.46 -5.70
CA TYR A 21 3.12 11.12 -6.79
C TYR A 21 2.76 12.61 -6.87
N TYR A 22 1.46 12.91 -6.79
CA TYR A 22 0.99 14.30 -6.83
C TYR A 22 1.37 15.10 -5.59
N TRP A 23 1.76 14.43 -4.51
CA TRP A 23 2.32 15.09 -3.33
C TRP A 23 3.81 15.37 -3.46
N ASN A 24 4.39 15.18 -4.63
CA ASN A 24 5.81 15.41 -4.93
C ASN A 24 6.74 14.49 -4.15
N MET A 25 6.27 13.33 -3.77
CA MET A 25 7.10 12.33 -3.11
C MET A 25 7.95 11.61 -4.15
N SER A 26 9.26 11.49 -3.92
CA SER A 26 10.14 10.76 -4.83
C SER A 26 9.86 9.25 -4.76
N PHE A 27 10.23 8.53 -5.83
CA PHE A 27 10.05 7.08 -5.87
C PHE A 27 10.77 6.39 -4.71
N VAL A 28 12.02 6.77 -4.44
CA VAL A 28 12.80 6.15 -3.35
C VAL A 28 12.16 6.40 -2.01
N THR A 29 11.71 7.63 -1.74
CA THR A 29 11.02 7.96 -0.49
C THR A 29 9.75 7.15 -0.35
N TRP A 30 8.95 7.07 -1.41
CA TRP A 30 7.71 6.28 -1.40
C TRP A 30 8.00 4.80 -1.17
N PHE A 31 9.04 4.26 -1.82
CA PHE A 31 9.45 2.87 -1.63
C PHE A 31 9.70 2.57 -0.16
N VAL A 32 10.50 3.41 0.50
CA VAL A 32 10.89 3.19 1.91
C VAL A 32 9.68 3.36 2.82
N ILE A 33 8.91 4.44 2.63
CA ILE A 33 7.75 4.74 3.48
C ILE A 33 6.72 3.61 3.36
N HIS A 34 6.42 3.17 2.15
CA HIS A 34 5.42 2.11 1.97
C HIS A 34 5.90 0.78 2.53
N LEU A 35 7.19 0.48 2.40
CA LEU A 35 7.75 -0.73 2.97
C LEU A 35 7.60 -0.76 4.49
N LEU A 36 7.91 0.37 5.15
CA LEU A 36 7.75 0.50 6.59
C LEU A 36 6.28 0.44 7.01
N PHE A 37 5.41 1.06 6.24
CA PHE A 37 3.96 1.02 6.50
C PHE A 37 3.43 -0.41 6.38
N GLU A 38 3.85 -1.15 5.36
CA GLU A 38 3.43 -2.53 5.15
C GLU A 38 3.87 -3.41 6.32
N TYR A 39 5.08 -3.22 6.81
CA TYR A 39 5.53 -3.91 8.01
C TYR A 39 4.66 -3.56 9.22
N PHE A 40 4.42 -2.27 9.43
CA PHE A 40 3.66 -1.79 10.59
C PHE A 40 2.24 -2.34 10.60
N GLU A 41 1.54 -2.31 9.46
CA GLU A 41 0.13 -2.71 9.44
C GLU A 41 -0.05 -4.22 9.64
N ASN A 42 1.02 -5.00 9.55
CA ASN A 42 0.99 -6.44 9.79
C ASN A 42 1.47 -6.82 11.19
N THR A 43 1.78 -5.83 12.04
CA THR A 43 2.04 -6.08 13.46
C THR A 43 0.73 -6.10 14.24
N VAL A 44 0.74 -6.72 15.40
CA VAL A 44 -0.45 -6.77 16.27
C VAL A 44 -0.91 -5.35 16.63
N TYR A 45 0.02 -4.47 16.97
CA TYR A 45 -0.30 -3.09 17.34
C TYR A 45 -0.87 -2.32 16.15
N GLY A 46 -0.25 -2.45 14.98
CA GLY A 46 -0.70 -1.78 13.77
C GLY A 46 -2.08 -2.25 13.32
N MET A 47 -2.34 -3.57 13.38
CA MET A 47 -3.66 -4.11 13.04
C MET A 47 -4.74 -3.56 13.98
N LYS A 48 -4.45 -3.49 15.29
CA LYS A 48 -5.39 -2.92 16.25
C LYS A 48 -5.71 -1.46 15.94
N LEU A 49 -4.69 -0.67 15.67
CA LEU A 49 -4.85 0.75 15.37
C LEU A 49 -5.70 0.96 14.12
N ILE A 50 -5.41 0.23 13.06
CA ILE A 50 -6.12 0.34 11.78
C ILE A 50 -7.56 -0.15 11.92
N ASN A 51 -7.78 -1.26 12.62
CA ASN A 51 -9.13 -1.81 12.81
C ASN A 51 -10.03 -0.87 13.61
N ASN A 52 -9.46 -0.03 14.46
CA ASN A 52 -10.22 0.95 15.24
C ASN A 52 -10.45 2.26 14.50
N PHE A 53 -9.87 2.42 13.33
CA PHE A 53 -10.04 3.62 12.52
C PHE A 53 -11.17 3.38 11.51
N SER A 54 -12.36 3.92 11.78
CA SER A 54 -13.57 3.61 11.01
C SER A 54 -13.50 4.05 9.56
N TYR A 55 -12.65 5.02 9.21
CA TYR A 55 -12.49 5.49 7.83
C TYR A 55 -11.45 4.72 7.03
N TRP A 56 -10.75 3.76 7.65
CA TRP A 56 -9.73 2.99 6.95
C TRP A 56 -10.38 1.77 6.28
N PRO A 57 -10.22 1.63 4.94
CA PRO A 57 -10.95 0.59 4.20
C PRO A 57 -10.25 -0.77 4.17
N GLY A 58 -9.28 -1.04 4.98
CA GLY A 58 -8.49 -2.27 4.90
C GLY A 58 -8.23 -2.96 6.23
N GLY A 59 -9.15 -2.83 7.20
CA GLY A 59 -9.00 -3.49 8.49
C GLY A 59 -8.95 -5.01 8.35
N LYS A 60 -8.22 -5.68 9.23
CA LYS A 60 -8.04 -7.13 9.18
C LYS A 60 -7.77 -7.69 10.58
N ASP A 61 -8.03 -8.99 10.74
CA ASP A 61 -7.90 -9.68 12.02
C ASP A 61 -6.63 -10.55 12.11
N HIS A 62 -5.90 -10.69 11.02
CA HIS A 62 -4.64 -11.43 10.98
C HIS A 62 -3.70 -10.79 9.96
N ALA A 63 -2.40 -11.04 10.12
CA ALA A 63 -1.40 -10.48 9.23
C ALA A 63 -1.52 -11.08 7.83
N ASP A 64 -1.19 -10.26 6.82
CA ASP A 64 -1.12 -10.71 5.43
C ASP A 64 -0.01 -11.74 5.25
N SER A 65 -0.16 -12.63 4.27
CA SER A 65 0.92 -13.50 3.84
C SER A 65 2.06 -12.67 3.23
N PHE A 66 3.25 -13.27 3.17
CA PHE A 66 4.37 -12.60 2.51
C PHE A 66 4.04 -12.27 1.05
N THR A 67 3.38 -13.19 0.35
CA THR A 67 2.99 -12.99 -1.06
C THR A 67 2.05 -11.80 -1.21
N ASN A 68 1.07 -11.67 -0.31
CA ASN A 68 0.14 -10.54 -0.36
C ASN A 68 0.84 -9.23 -0.03
N SER A 69 1.70 -9.21 0.99
CA SER A 69 2.46 -8.00 1.34
C SER A 69 3.37 -7.56 0.21
N LEU A 70 3.99 -8.51 -0.48
CA LEU A 70 4.82 -8.22 -1.65
C LEU A 70 3.98 -7.61 -2.78
N GLY A 71 2.79 -8.16 -3.01
CA GLY A 71 1.87 -7.63 -4.01
C GLY A 71 1.40 -6.22 -3.68
N ASP A 72 1.05 -5.96 -2.42
CA ASP A 72 0.63 -4.64 -1.97
C ASP A 72 1.72 -3.60 -2.23
N HIS A 73 2.96 -3.95 -1.92
CA HIS A 73 4.09 -3.05 -2.17
C HIS A 73 4.30 -2.83 -3.67
N PHE A 74 4.20 -3.90 -4.46
CA PHE A 74 4.32 -3.83 -5.92
C PHE A 74 3.28 -2.88 -6.51
N TYR A 75 2.02 -3.01 -6.12
CA TYR A 75 0.94 -2.17 -6.67
C TYR A 75 1.05 -0.72 -6.21
N ALA A 76 1.50 -0.48 -4.98
CA ALA A 76 1.73 0.88 -4.50
C ALA A 76 2.81 1.58 -5.32
N LEU A 77 3.91 0.89 -5.62
CA LEU A 77 4.97 1.44 -6.46
C LEU A 77 4.52 1.60 -7.91
N HIS A 78 3.72 0.66 -8.40
CA HIS A 78 3.20 0.70 -9.76
C HIS A 78 2.32 1.94 -9.97
N GLY A 79 1.49 2.29 -9.00
CA GLY A 79 0.68 3.49 -9.07
C GLY A 79 1.52 4.75 -9.24
N TRP A 80 2.61 4.87 -8.49
CA TRP A 80 3.53 6.00 -8.62
C TRP A 80 4.14 6.04 -10.02
N LEU A 81 4.59 4.88 -10.52
CA LEU A 81 5.21 4.80 -11.84
C LEU A 81 4.25 5.15 -12.96
N VAL A 82 3.00 4.69 -12.89
CA VAL A 82 1.96 5.02 -13.88
C VAL A 82 1.74 6.53 -13.91
N ALA A 83 1.60 7.16 -12.75
CA ALA A 83 1.42 8.61 -12.67
C ALA A 83 2.62 9.34 -13.24
N HIS A 84 3.83 8.88 -12.94
CA HIS A 84 5.07 9.49 -13.43
C HIS A 84 5.13 9.45 -14.97
N VAL A 85 4.82 8.30 -15.55
CA VAL A 85 4.85 8.16 -17.02
C VAL A 85 3.82 9.07 -17.67
N ILE A 86 2.58 9.05 -17.17
CA ILE A 86 1.50 9.84 -17.77
C ILE A 86 1.75 11.33 -17.62
N CYS A 87 2.25 11.77 -16.47
CA CYS A 87 2.50 13.20 -16.22
C CYS A 87 3.69 13.75 -17.03
N ASN A 88 4.53 12.89 -17.58
CA ASN A 88 5.70 13.29 -18.35
C ASN A 88 5.57 13.00 -19.86
N ILE A 89 4.38 12.65 -20.31
CA ILE A 89 4.08 12.56 -21.74
C ILE A 89 3.77 13.99 -22.30
#